data_7b2f4f956283b2d4df7462d33b402d85
#
_entry.id   7b2f4f956283b2d4df7462d33b402d85
#
_cell.length_a   1.000
_cell.length_b   1.000
_cell.length_c   1.000
_cell.angle_alpha   90.00
_cell.angle_beta   90.00
_cell.angle_gamma   90.00
#
_symmetry.space_group_name_H-M   'P 1'
#
loop_
_entity.id
_entity.type
_entity.pdbx_description
1 polymer ?
#
loop_
_entity_poly.entity_id
_entity_poly.type
_entity_poly.pdbx_seq_one_letter_code
_entity_poly.pdbx_strand_id
1 'polypeptide(L)'
;AREAGISGFISKPLFKSTLYHALCQYMDVGTEHEHTLNQNIDLSGRRILLAEDNELNWEVAKELLTDLCVELDWAEDGRICLDKFQKSSEGYYDIILMDIRMPHMTGYEATKAIRGLNHPDALSIPIIAMSADAFSDDIQRCLEFGMNAHIAKPIDIVEVSRLLKRFLT
;
A
#
# COMPACT_ATOMS: atom_id res chain seq x y z
N ALA A 1 -20.20 29.31 -10.14
CA ALA A 1 -20.45 27.86 -10.24
C ALA A 1 -21.86 27.51 -9.76
N ARG A 2 -22.32 28.04 -8.62
CA ARG A 2 -23.70 27.79 -8.10
C ARG A 2 -24.79 28.31 -9.02
N GLU A 3 -24.57 29.40 -9.73
CA GLU A 3 -25.51 29.99 -10.71
C GLU A 3 -25.65 29.13 -11.99
N ALA A 4 -24.70 28.23 -12.26
CA ALA A 4 -24.72 27.33 -13.40
C ALA A 4 -25.32 25.94 -13.09
N GLY A 5 -25.95 25.76 -11.91
CA GLY A 5 -26.56 24.49 -11.52
C GLY A 5 -25.56 23.40 -11.14
N ILE A 6 -24.30 23.76 -10.86
CA ILE A 6 -23.26 22.81 -10.44
C ILE A 6 -23.36 22.63 -8.93
N SER A 7 -23.64 21.40 -8.51
CA SER A 7 -23.83 21.03 -7.09
C SER A 7 -22.53 20.67 -6.37
N GLY A 8 -21.46 20.34 -7.09
CA GLY A 8 -20.16 20.01 -6.48
C GLY A 8 -19.04 19.84 -7.48
N PHE A 9 -17.84 19.64 -6.96
CA PHE A 9 -16.62 19.40 -7.73
C PHE A 9 -15.93 18.15 -7.24
N ILE A 10 -15.38 17.37 -8.16
CA ILE A 10 -14.51 16.25 -7.87
C ILE A 10 -13.15 16.57 -8.49
N SER A 11 -12.10 16.54 -7.67
CA SER A 11 -10.73 16.77 -8.14
C SER A 11 -10.21 15.58 -8.94
N LYS A 12 -9.38 15.85 -9.95
CA LYS A 12 -8.60 14.82 -10.63
C LYS A 12 -7.26 14.65 -9.89
N PRO A 13 -6.72 13.42 -9.83
CA PRO A 13 -7.17 12.17 -10.42
C PRO A 13 -8.43 11.58 -9.75
N LEU A 14 -9.32 10.97 -10.56
CA LEU A 14 -10.57 10.36 -10.10
C LEU A 14 -10.27 8.96 -9.51
N PHE A 15 -10.10 8.89 -8.22
CA PHE A 15 -10.06 7.61 -7.51
C PHE A 15 -11.47 7.09 -7.24
N LYS A 16 -11.61 5.76 -7.19
CA LYS A 16 -12.89 5.10 -6.90
C LYS A 16 -13.50 5.58 -5.58
N SER A 17 -12.67 5.74 -4.55
CA SER A 17 -13.03 6.29 -3.24
C SER A 17 -13.53 7.73 -3.34
N THR A 18 -12.80 8.62 -4.03
CA THR A 18 -13.18 10.03 -4.22
C THR A 18 -14.52 10.15 -4.95
N LEU A 19 -14.74 9.31 -5.98
CA LEU A 19 -16.00 9.27 -6.72
C LEU A 19 -17.13 8.73 -5.84
N TYR A 20 -16.88 7.67 -5.08
CA TYR A 20 -17.85 7.07 -4.17
C TYR A 20 -18.28 8.06 -3.08
N HIS A 21 -17.33 8.70 -2.39
CA HIS A 21 -17.61 9.74 -1.40
C HIS A 21 -18.43 10.90 -1.95
N ALA A 22 -18.03 11.39 -3.15
CA ALA A 22 -18.79 12.46 -3.80
C ALA A 22 -20.21 12.03 -4.14
N LEU A 23 -20.42 10.81 -4.60
CA LEU A 23 -21.76 10.27 -4.90
C LEU A 23 -22.59 10.07 -3.63
N CYS A 24 -22.00 9.55 -2.56
CA CYS A 24 -22.70 9.37 -1.28
C CYS A 24 -23.17 10.71 -0.70
N GLN A 25 -22.41 11.79 -0.81
CA GLN A 25 -22.82 13.13 -0.38
C GLN A 25 -24.05 13.67 -1.11
N TYR A 26 -24.31 13.21 -2.34
CA TYR A 26 -25.45 13.69 -3.15
C TYR A 26 -26.62 12.74 -3.19
N MET A 27 -26.46 11.48 -2.81
CA MET A 27 -27.52 10.47 -2.92
C MET A 27 -28.24 10.20 -1.60
N ASP A 28 -27.89 10.87 -0.51
CA ASP A 28 -28.47 10.68 0.84
C ASP A 28 -28.59 9.19 1.24
N VAL A 29 -27.67 8.37 0.75
CA VAL A 29 -27.58 6.96 1.12
C VAL A 29 -26.92 6.91 2.48
N GLY A 30 -27.73 6.60 3.49
CA GLY A 30 -27.39 6.65 4.91
C GLY A 30 -25.97 6.12 5.20
N THR A 31 -25.19 6.97 5.82
CA THR A 31 -23.79 6.81 6.22
C THR A 31 -23.57 5.83 7.38
N GLU A 32 -24.46 4.84 7.57
CA GLU A 32 -24.32 3.89 8.69
C GLU A 32 -23.17 2.88 8.51
N HIS A 33 -22.62 2.75 7.28
CA HIS A 33 -21.47 1.84 7.04
C HIS A 33 -20.09 2.50 7.12
N GLU A 34 -19.99 3.84 7.09
CA GLU A 34 -18.68 4.52 7.14
C GLU A 34 -18.16 4.77 8.56
N HIS A 35 -19.01 4.84 9.57
CA HIS A 35 -18.57 5.06 10.94
C HIS A 35 -17.92 3.83 11.60
N THR A 36 -18.02 2.65 11.01
CA THR A 36 -17.42 1.43 11.58
C THR A 36 -15.99 1.17 11.07
N LEU A 37 -15.54 1.86 10.01
CA LEU A 37 -14.18 1.70 9.47
C LEU A 37 -13.18 2.72 10.00
N ASN A 38 -13.64 3.83 10.58
CA ASN A 38 -12.82 4.80 11.32
C ASN A 38 -12.59 4.36 12.78
N GLN A 39 -12.31 3.10 13.05
CA GLN A 39 -11.51 2.80 14.22
C GLN A 39 -10.13 3.37 13.91
N ASN A 40 -9.75 4.43 14.61
CA ASN A 40 -8.41 5.00 14.57
C ASN A 40 -7.39 3.86 14.69
N ILE A 41 -6.89 3.41 13.53
CA ILE A 41 -5.81 2.45 13.48
C ILE A 41 -4.58 3.29 13.76
N ASP A 42 -4.13 3.26 14.98
CA ASP A 42 -2.87 3.86 15.37
C ASP A 42 -1.77 2.81 15.15
N LEU A 43 -0.96 3.04 14.14
CA LEU A 43 0.22 2.23 13.81
C LEU A 43 1.51 2.98 14.19
N SER A 44 1.45 3.86 15.18
CA SER A 44 2.59 4.62 15.67
C SER A 44 3.76 3.70 16.00
N GLY A 45 4.94 4.06 15.53
CA GLY A 45 6.17 3.30 15.72
C GLY A 45 6.34 2.10 14.77
N ARG A 46 5.36 1.82 13.91
CA ARG A 46 5.52 0.82 12.84
C ARG A 46 6.25 1.43 11.66
N ARG A 47 7.18 0.69 11.09
CA ARG A 47 8.00 1.13 9.97
C ARG A 47 7.75 0.28 8.74
N ILE A 48 7.36 0.95 7.66
CA ILE A 48 7.04 0.36 6.36
C ILE A 48 8.16 0.68 5.38
N LEU A 49 8.73 -0.34 4.75
CA LEU A 49 9.59 -0.18 3.58
C LEU A 49 8.71 -0.24 2.33
N LEU A 50 8.63 0.86 1.60
CA LEU A 50 7.83 0.98 0.38
C LEU A 50 8.74 1.01 -0.85
N ALA A 51 8.63 -0.01 -1.69
CA ALA A 51 9.32 -0.11 -2.99
C ALA A 51 8.37 0.34 -4.11
N GLU A 52 8.71 1.44 -4.75
CA GLU A 52 7.93 2.09 -5.81
C GLU A 52 8.89 2.92 -6.67
N ASP A 53 8.93 2.69 -7.97
CA ASP A 53 9.85 3.37 -8.89
C ASP A 53 9.31 4.71 -9.41
N ASN A 54 8.02 4.97 -9.25
CA ASN A 54 7.38 6.21 -9.67
C ASN A 54 7.23 7.16 -8.47
N GLU A 55 7.94 8.30 -8.52
CA GLU A 55 7.93 9.32 -7.48
C GLU A 55 6.51 9.84 -7.17
N LEU A 56 5.66 9.99 -8.19
CA LEU A 56 4.27 10.44 -7.98
C LEU A 56 3.44 9.41 -7.21
N ASN A 57 3.61 8.12 -7.52
CA ASN A 57 2.94 7.05 -6.77
C ASN A 57 3.44 6.97 -5.33
N TRP A 58 4.76 7.17 -5.12
CA TRP A 58 5.34 7.28 -3.79
C TRP A 58 4.72 8.45 -2.99
N GLU A 59 4.65 9.65 -3.56
CA GLU A 59 4.06 10.81 -2.87
C GLU A 59 2.58 10.56 -2.51
N VAL A 60 1.80 9.94 -3.41
CA VAL A 60 0.40 9.56 -3.12
C VAL A 60 0.33 8.53 -1.99
N ALA A 61 1.15 7.49 -2.05
CA ALA A 61 1.18 6.47 -0.99
C ALA A 61 1.60 7.06 0.36
N LYS A 62 2.60 7.94 0.37
CA LYS A 62 3.08 8.64 1.54
C LYS A 62 1.97 9.49 2.18
N GLU A 63 1.24 10.28 1.39
CA GLU A 63 0.13 11.09 1.88
C GLU A 63 -0.94 10.21 2.53
N LEU A 64 -1.35 9.14 1.84
CA LEU A 64 -2.36 8.20 2.35
C LEU A 64 -1.93 7.49 3.64
N LEU A 65 -0.66 7.08 3.75
CA LEU A 65 -0.17 6.31 4.89
C LEU A 65 0.23 7.18 6.08
N THR A 66 0.50 8.47 5.86
CA THR A 66 0.82 9.42 6.95
C THR A 66 -0.30 9.52 7.98
N ASP A 67 -1.55 9.43 7.55
CA ASP A 67 -2.72 9.46 8.44
C ASP A 67 -2.78 8.27 9.41
N LEU A 68 -2.04 7.20 9.13
CA LEU A 68 -1.95 6.01 9.99
C LEU A 68 -0.80 6.09 11.02
N CYS A 69 -0.09 7.22 11.08
CA CYS A 69 1.03 7.47 11.99
C CYS A 69 2.21 6.48 11.84
N VAL A 70 2.40 5.89 10.66
CA VAL A 70 3.52 4.98 10.36
C VAL A 70 4.77 5.74 9.93
N GLU A 71 5.94 5.14 10.16
CA GLU A 71 7.19 5.60 9.58
C GLU A 71 7.38 4.94 8.20
N LEU A 72 7.69 5.75 7.18
CA LEU A 72 7.87 5.30 5.80
C LEU A 72 9.32 5.45 5.37
N ASP A 73 9.86 4.41 4.76
CA ASP A 73 11.16 4.42 4.11
C ASP A 73 10.98 4.04 2.63
N TRP A 74 11.49 4.87 1.73
CA TRP A 74 11.32 4.70 0.30
C TRP A 74 12.46 3.93 -0.35
N ALA A 75 12.15 2.99 -1.22
CA ALA A 75 13.08 2.33 -2.12
C ALA A 75 12.61 2.53 -3.57
N GLU A 76 13.45 3.15 -4.39
CA GLU A 76 13.12 3.52 -5.77
C GLU A 76 13.12 2.32 -6.75
N ASP A 77 13.58 1.15 -6.31
CA ASP A 77 13.51 -0.10 -7.05
C ASP A 77 13.68 -1.32 -6.13
N GLY A 78 13.53 -2.52 -6.69
CA GLY A 78 13.67 -3.77 -5.95
C GLY A 78 15.07 -4.02 -5.40
N ARG A 79 16.10 -3.50 -6.07
CA ARG A 79 17.50 -3.63 -5.64
C ARG A 79 17.76 -2.77 -4.41
N ILE A 80 17.29 -1.53 -4.42
CA ILE A 80 17.41 -0.62 -3.28
C ILE A 80 16.60 -1.15 -2.09
N CYS A 81 15.41 -1.71 -2.35
CA CYS A 81 14.61 -2.36 -1.32
C CYS A 81 15.35 -3.53 -0.66
N LEU A 82 15.92 -4.43 -1.46
CA LEU A 82 16.74 -5.54 -0.97
C LEU A 82 17.94 -5.07 -0.14
N ASP A 83 18.66 -4.06 -0.64
CA ASP A 83 19.86 -3.50 0.03
C ASP A 83 19.52 -2.86 1.37
N LYS A 84 18.44 -2.07 1.43
CA LYS A 84 17.94 -1.46 2.68
C LYS A 84 17.52 -2.52 3.69
N PHE A 85 16.75 -3.52 3.27
CA PHE A 85 16.33 -4.60 4.15
C PHE A 85 17.52 -5.43 4.65
N GLN A 86 18.45 -5.79 3.78
CA GLN A 86 19.63 -6.56 4.16
C GLN A 86 20.51 -5.87 5.19
N LYS A 87 20.60 -4.53 5.14
CA LYS A 87 21.40 -3.71 6.06
C LYS A 87 20.67 -3.34 7.34
N SER A 88 19.38 -3.59 7.42
CA SER A 88 18.60 -3.29 8.61
C SER A 88 18.93 -4.24 9.77
N SER A 89 18.64 -3.82 10.97
CA SER A 89 18.67 -4.71 12.15
C SER A 89 17.37 -5.53 12.22
N GLU A 90 17.39 -6.59 13.00
CA GLU A 90 16.20 -7.37 13.34
C GLU A 90 15.08 -6.47 13.88
N GLY A 91 13.86 -6.64 13.38
CA GLY A 91 12.70 -5.87 13.77
C GLY A 91 12.69 -4.40 13.34
N TYR A 92 13.61 -3.96 12.46
CA TYR A 92 13.66 -2.56 12.01
C TYR A 92 12.49 -2.20 11.09
N TYR A 93 12.13 -3.09 10.17
CA TYR A 93 10.95 -2.99 9.33
C TYR A 93 9.88 -3.96 9.81
N ASP A 94 8.64 -3.48 9.89
CA ASP A 94 7.49 -4.31 10.26
C ASP A 94 6.81 -4.95 9.04
N ILE A 95 6.89 -4.31 7.87
CA ILE A 95 6.25 -4.75 6.63
C ILE A 95 6.91 -4.12 5.41
N ILE A 96 6.84 -4.81 4.27
CA ILE A 96 7.27 -4.31 2.97
C ILE A 96 6.04 -4.18 2.06
N LEU A 97 5.82 -3.00 1.49
CA LEU A 97 4.92 -2.78 0.37
C LEU A 97 5.77 -2.78 -0.90
N MET A 98 5.50 -3.70 -1.83
CA MET A 98 6.37 -4.01 -2.95
C MET A 98 5.64 -3.85 -4.28
N ASP A 99 6.00 -2.83 -5.08
CA ASP A 99 5.57 -2.81 -6.47
C ASP A 99 6.15 -4.01 -7.23
N ILE A 100 5.32 -4.63 -8.04
CA ILE A 100 5.75 -5.77 -8.86
C ILE A 100 6.58 -5.30 -10.05
N ARG A 101 6.20 -4.17 -10.66
CA ARG A 101 6.81 -3.70 -11.92
C ARG A 101 7.76 -2.54 -11.66
N MET A 102 9.00 -2.85 -11.40
CA MET A 102 10.08 -1.86 -11.22
C MET A 102 11.25 -2.15 -12.17
N PRO A 103 12.04 -1.13 -12.55
CA PRO A 103 13.26 -1.31 -13.30
C PRO A 103 14.33 -2.02 -12.47
N HIS A 104 15.38 -2.50 -13.14
CA HIS A 104 16.57 -3.16 -12.56
C HIS A 104 16.29 -4.46 -11.80
N MET A 105 15.30 -4.48 -10.93
CA MET A 105 14.87 -5.66 -10.17
C MET A 105 13.36 -5.57 -9.92
N THR A 106 12.63 -6.53 -10.44
CA THR A 106 11.18 -6.64 -10.23
C THR A 106 10.84 -6.99 -8.77
N GLY A 107 9.62 -6.70 -8.33
CA GLY A 107 9.17 -7.05 -6.98
C GLY A 107 9.21 -8.55 -6.70
N TYR A 108 8.99 -9.39 -7.71
CA TYR A 108 9.15 -10.84 -7.60
C TYR A 108 10.58 -11.26 -7.31
N GLU A 109 11.54 -10.71 -8.06
CA GLU A 109 12.97 -10.98 -7.86
C GLU A 109 13.45 -10.48 -6.52
N ALA A 110 13.05 -9.27 -6.13
CA ALA A 110 13.36 -8.69 -4.83
C ALA A 110 12.82 -9.54 -3.69
N THR A 111 11.56 -9.97 -3.77
CA THR A 111 10.94 -10.84 -2.76
C THR A 111 11.68 -12.16 -2.62
N LYS A 112 11.98 -12.83 -3.74
CA LYS A 112 12.76 -14.09 -3.73
C LYS A 112 14.14 -13.88 -3.12
N ALA A 113 14.81 -12.78 -3.44
CA ALA A 113 16.12 -12.45 -2.89
C ALA A 113 16.03 -12.18 -1.38
N ILE A 114 15.04 -11.40 -0.92
CA ILE A 114 14.79 -11.13 0.51
C ILE A 114 14.56 -12.43 1.27
N ARG A 115 13.72 -13.33 0.76
CA ARG A 115 13.43 -14.64 1.38
C ARG A 115 14.65 -15.55 1.45
N GLY A 116 15.66 -15.33 0.58
CA GLY A 116 16.92 -16.07 0.56
C GLY A 116 18.05 -15.47 1.41
N LEU A 117 17.83 -14.32 2.05
CA LEU A 117 18.85 -13.68 2.89
C LEU A 117 19.09 -14.45 4.20
N ASN A 118 20.32 -14.38 4.68
CA ASN A 118 20.63 -14.75 6.07
C ASN A 118 20.35 -13.56 7.00
N HIS A 119 19.05 -13.18 7.11
CA HIS A 119 18.56 -12.12 7.97
C HIS A 119 17.44 -12.69 8.86
N PRO A 120 17.39 -12.36 10.16
CA PRO A 120 16.39 -12.93 11.09
C PRO A 120 14.94 -12.82 10.60
N ASP A 121 14.58 -11.66 10.02
CA ASP A 121 13.23 -11.38 9.57
C ASP A 121 12.95 -11.82 8.12
N ALA A 122 13.95 -12.37 7.40
CA ALA A 122 13.80 -12.65 5.96
C ALA A 122 12.60 -13.55 5.61
N LEU A 123 12.29 -14.50 6.47
CA LEU A 123 11.17 -15.44 6.28
C LEU A 123 9.86 -14.97 6.90
N SER A 124 9.92 -14.08 7.90
CA SER A 124 8.76 -13.66 8.72
C SER A 124 8.17 -12.32 8.30
N ILE A 125 8.99 -11.39 7.79
CA ILE A 125 8.49 -10.07 7.41
C ILE A 125 7.36 -10.18 6.38
N PRO A 126 6.18 -9.57 6.63
CA PRO A 126 5.13 -9.52 5.63
C PRO A 126 5.57 -8.71 4.41
N ILE A 127 5.36 -9.26 3.21
CA ILE A 127 5.58 -8.58 1.94
C ILE A 127 4.24 -8.54 1.21
N ILE A 128 3.73 -7.33 0.96
CA ILE A 128 2.48 -7.10 0.27
C ILE A 128 2.77 -6.60 -1.13
N ALA A 129 2.33 -7.32 -2.15
CA ALA A 129 2.44 -6.91 -3.54
C ALA A 129 1.53 -5.72 -3.85
N MET A 130 2.02 -4.80 -4.67
CA MET A 130 1.23 -3.74 -5.29
C MET A 130 1.30 -3.89 -6.81
N SER A 131 0.18 -3.99 -7.50
CA SER A 131 0.16 -4.09 -8.96
C SER A 131 -1.01 -3.37 -9.61
N ALA A 132 -0.85 -3.01 -10.90
CA ALA A 132 -1.93 -2.43 -11.69
C ALA A 132 -3.03 -3.45 -12.03
N ASP A 133 -2.70 -4.74 -12.03
CA ASP A 133 -3.60 -5.83 -12.41
C ASP A 133 -3.98 -6.65 -11.16
N ALA A 134 -5.27 -6.83 -10.94
CA ALA A 134 -5.83 -7.59 -9.81
C ALA A 134 -6.44 -8.93 -10.28
N PHE A 135 -5.87 -9.55 -11.32
CA PHE A 135 -6.34 -10.84 -11.79
C PHE A 135 -5.92 -11.98 -10.85
N SER A 136 -6.74 -13.01 -10.77
CA SER A 136 -6.50 -14.18 -9.92
C SER A 136 -5.12 -14.82 -10.12
N ASP A 137 -4.65 -14.85 -11.37
CA ASP A 137 -3.36 -15.44 -11.73
C ASP A 137 -2.17 -14.63 -11.16
N ASP A 138 -2.29 -13.30 -11.11
CA ASP A 138 -1.25 -12.45 -10.53
C ASP A 138 -1.20 -12.60 -9.00
N ILE A 139 -2.35 -12.73 -8.35
CA ILE A 139 -2.42 -12.98 -6.90
C ILE A 139 -1.76 -14.32 -6.56
N GLN A 140 -2.09 -15.39 -7.30
CA GLN A 140 -1.50 -16.71 -7.10
C GLN A 140 0.03 -16.66 -7.28
N ARG A 141 0.49 -15.96 -8.31
CA ARG A 141 1.91 -15.76 -8.57
C ARG A 141 2.62 -15.01 -7.45
N CYS A 142 2.02 -13.97 -6.89
CA CYS A 142 2.58 -13.26 -5.73
C CYS A 142 2.85 -14.22 -4.56
N LEU A 143 1.88 -15.09 -4.25
CA LEU A 143 2.01 -16.08 -3.18
C LEU A 143 3.12 -17.10 -3.46
N GLU A 144 3.26 -17.58 -4.71
CA GLU A 144 4.30 -18.51 -5.13
C GLU A 144 5.72 -17.93 -4.97
N PHE A 145 5.88 -16.61 -5.14
CA PHE A 145 7.14 -15.92 -4.91
C PHE A 145 7.42 -15.60 -3.44
N GLY A 146 6.48 -15.92 -2.53
CA GLY A 146 6.65 -15.74 -1.08
C GLY A 146 6.13 -14.40 -0.55
N MET A 147 5.26 -13.70 -1.31
CA MET A 147 4.51 -12.55 -0.82
C MET A 147 3.32 -13.03 0.03
N ASN A 148 2.82 -12.18 0.92
CA ASN A 148 1.79 -12.53 1.90
C ASN A 148 0.38 -12.06 1.53
N ALA A 149 0.30 -11.01 0.71
CA ALA A 149 -0.95 -10.44 0.23
C ALA A 149 -0.71 -9.60 -1.02
N HIS A 150 -1.79 -9.08 -1.59
CA HIS A 150 -1.79 -8.25 -2.79
C HIS A 150 -2.74 -7.06 -2.61
N ILE A 151 -2.37 -5.91 -3.17
CA ILE A 151 -3.15 -4.68 -3.28
C ILE A 151 -3.16 -4.23 -4.73
N ALA A 152 -4.33 -3.87 -5.24
CA ALA A 152 -4.46 -3.27 -6.56
C ALA A 152 -4.06 -1.78 -6.53
N LYS A 153 -3.36 -1.31 -7.56
CA LYS A 153 -3.15 0.13 -7.80
C LYS A 153 -4.35 0.70 -8.59
N PRO A 154 -4.80 1.92 -8.33
CA PRO A 154 -4.27 2.86 -7.33
C PRO A 154 -4.58 2.42 -5.90
N ILE A 155 -3.64 2.71 -4.99
CA ILE A 155 -3.74 2.32 -3.58
C ILE A 155 -5.02 2.90 -2.97
N ASP A 156 -5.83 2.02 -2.37
CA ASP A 156 -7.02 2.40 -1.59
C ASP A 156 -6.69 2.32 -0.10
N ILE A 157 -6.87 3.43 0.62
CA ILE A 157 -6.51 3.54 2.04
C ILE A 157 -7.27 2.54 2.92
N VAL A 158 -8.52 2.21 2.58
CA VAL A 158 -9.33 1.25 3.35
C VAL A 158 -8.75 -0.16 3.22
N GLU A 159 -8.38 -0.55 1.99
CA GLU A 159 -7.77 -1.86 1.74
C GLU A 159 -6.41 -1.98 2.40
N VAL A 160 -5.55 -0.96 2.24
CA VAL A 160 -4.23 -0.93 2.87
C VAL A 160 -4.34 -0.98 4.39
N SER A 161 -5.18 -0.14 4.99
CA SER A 161 -5.39 -0.11 6.44
C SER A 161 -5.84 -1.46 6.99
N ARG A 162 -6.75 -2.14 6.28
CA ARG A 162 -7.21 -3.49 6.64
C ARG A 162 -6.07 -4.51 6.61
N LEU A 163 -5.21 -4.47 5.59
CA LEU A 163 -4.07 -5.38 5.49
C LEU A 163 -3.00 -5.05 6.53
N LEU A 164 -2.65 -3.78 6.71
CA LEU A 164 -1.70 -3.37 7.74
C LEU A 164 -2.17 -3.82 9.13
N LYS A 165 -3.45 -3.62 9.46
CA LYS A 165 -4.03 -4.12 10.71
C LYS A 165 -3.87 -5.65 10.84
N ARG A 166 -4.14 -6.40 9.78
CA ARG A 166 -4.03 -7.87 9.78
C ARG A 166 -2.62 -8.36 10.07
N PHE A 167 -1.60 -7.66 9.57
CA PHE A 167 -0.20 -8.12 9.65
C PHE A 167 0.60 -7.47 10.79
N LEU A 168 0.15 -6.34 11.33
CA LEU A 168 0.88 -5.57 12.33
C LEU A 168 0.24 -5.59 13.74
N THR A 169 -0.94 -6.15 13.86
CA THR A 169 -1.66 -6.34 15.15
C THR A 169 -1.95 -7.82 15.37
#